data_c616226da31bfd80287d21bf34c5f770
#
_entry.id   c616226da31bfd80287d21bf34c5f770
#
_cell.length_a   1.000
_cell.length_b   1.000
_cell.length_c   1.000
_cell.angle_alpha   90.00
_cell.angle_beta   90.00
_cell.angle_gamma   90.00
#
_symmetry.space_group_name_H-M   'P 1'
#
loop_
_entity.id
_entity.type
_entity.pdbx_description
1 polymer ?
#
loop_
_entity_poly.entity_id
_entity_poly.type
_entity_poly.pdbx_seq_one_letter_code
_entity_poly.pdbx_strand_id
1 'polypeptide(L)'
;MKLSVSNIVWGNEKFDDFLKLLKQEGCHGIELAPSLIWNEPINSSREERQKLKKQINSSGLEFVGFHSLLFSRPDLQLFKDDDSRKKTIEYILNLIDLCADLGGKQLIFGSPNNRSLHGKDYEQCLKQS
;
A
#
# COMPACT_ATOMS: atom_id res chain seq x y z
N MET A 1 19.83 -2.07 14.41
CA MET A 1 18.41 -2.32 14.07
C MET A 1 17.92 -1.22 13.13
N LYS A 2 17.26 -1.58 12.06
CA LYS A 2 16.64 -0.61 11.14
C LYS A 2 15.19 -0.37 11.54
N LEU A 3 14.79 0.89 11.59
CA LEU A 3 13.42 1.30 11.94
C LEU A 3 12.74 1.91 10.72
N SER A 4 11.50 1.53 10.48
CA SER A 4 10.64 2.16 9.49
C SER A 4 9.31 2.58 10.13
N VAL A 5 8.70 3.62 9.57
CA VAL A 5 7.43 4.17 10.07
C VAL A 5 6.48 4.37 8.90
N SER A 6 5.19 4.23 9.16
CA SER A 6 4.14 4.39 8.17
C SER A 6 3.61 5.82 8.10
N ASN A 7 3.27 6.27 6.90
CA ASN A 7 2.60 7.56 6.69
C ASN A 7 1.17 7.61 7.26
N ILE A 8 0.61 6.48 7.69
CA ILE A 8 -0.74 6.44 8.27
C ILE A 8 -0.86 7.28 9.54
N VAL A 9 0.25 7.45 10.26
CA VAL A 9 0.28 8.24 11.50
C VAL A 9 0.32 9.75 11.27
N TRP A 10 0.63 10.17 10.05
CA TRP A 10 0.82 11.59 9.73
C TRP A 10 -0.20 12.13 8.73
N GLY A 11 -0.66 11.28 7.82
CA GLY A 11 -1.42 11.69 6.65
C GLY A 11 -0.52 12.19 5.53
N ASN A 12 -1.10 12.91 4.57
CA ASN A 12 -0.35 13.38 3.40
C ASN A 12 -0.02 14.87 3.45
N GLU A 13 -0.58 15.60 4.40
CA GLU A 13 -0.25 17.00 4.60
C GLU A 13 1.17 17.13 5.12
N LYS A 14 1.94 18.04 4.51
CA LYS A 14 3.34 18.30 4.93
C LYS A 14 4.20 17.03 4.89
N PHE A 15 4.07 16.24 3.84
CA PHE A 15 4.81 14.99 3.68
C PHE A 15 6.32 15.20 3.78
N ASP A 16 6.86 16.30 3.21
CA ASP A 16 8.28 16.63 3.31
C ASP A 16 8.73 16.84 4.75
N ASP A 17 7.91 17.51 5.56
CA ASP A 17 8.21 17.72 6.98
C ASP A 17 8.23 16.40 7.74
N PHE A 18 7.32 15.50 7.38
CA PHE A 18 7.28 14.15 7.95
C PHE A 18 8.56 13.35 7.63
N LEU A 19 9.00 13.39 6.37
CA LEU A 19 10.25 12.73 5.96
C LEU A 19 11.45 13.29 6.71
N LYS A 20 11.54 14.59 6.88
CA LYS A 20 12.60 15.24 7.66
C LYS A 20 12.59 14.79 9.12
N LEU A 21 11.40 14.78 9.72
CA LEU A 21 11.25 14.33 11.10
C LEU A 21 11.71 12.90 11.28
N LEU A 22 11.29 12.00 10.41
CA LEU A 22 11.70 10.59 10.47
C LEU A 22 13.23 10.44 10.40
N LYS A 23 13.87 11.21 9.53
CA LYS A 23 15.31 11.17 9.39
C LYS A 23 16.02 11.71 10.64
N GLN A 24 15.51 12.80 11.21
CA GLN A 24 16.04 13.38 12.45
C GLN A 24 15.94 12.43 13.64
N GLU A 25 14.83 11.66 13.68
CA GLU A 25 14.60 10.69 14.76
C GLU A 25 15.32 9.35 14.54
N GLY A 26 16.17 9.25 13.53
CA GLY A 26 16.98 8.07 13.29
C GLY A 26 16.27 6.92 12.59
N CYS A 27 15.13 7.17 11.96
CA CYS A 27 14.47 6.17 11.14
C CYS A 27 15.25 5.90 9.85
N HIS A 28 15.17 4.68 9.34
CA HIS A 28 15.88 4.25 8.14
C HIS A 28 14.96 4.14 6.93
N GLY A 29 13.69 3.85 7.15
CA GLY A 29 12.75 3.60 6.08
C GLY A 29 11.35 4.13 6.35
N ILE A 30 10.54 4.12 5.30
CA ILE A 30 9.14 4.50 5.36
C ILE A 30 8.28 3.44 4.67
N GLU A 31 7.17 3.11 5.29
CA GLU A 31 6.10 2.31 4.70
C GLU A 31 4.95 3.24 4.32
N LEU A 32 4.27 2.94 3.24
CA LEU A 32 3.19 3.80 2.74
C LEU A 32 1.87 3.05 2.62
N ALA A 33 0.80 3.72 3.03
CA ALA A 33 -0.55 3.38 2.63
C ALA A 33 -0.83 4.12 1.32
N PRO A 34 -0.93 3.43 0.18
CA PRO A 34 -0.95 4.10 -1.12
C PRO A 34 -2.15 5.03 -1.31
N SER A 35 -3.29 4.72 -0.71
CA SER A 35 -4.50 5.56 -0.79
C SER A 35 -4.37 6.90 -0.05
N LEU A 36 -3.38 7.05 0.82
CA LEU A 36 -3.09 8.34 1.45
C LEU A 36 -2.21 9.24 0.58
N ILE A 37 -1.56 8.68 -0.42
CA ILE A 37 -0.72 9.43 -1.37
C ILE A 37 -1.52 9.83 -2.60
N TRP A 38 -2.32 8.92 -3.15
CA TRP A 38 -3.13 9.15 -4.33
C TRP A 38 -4.56 8.65 -4.12
N ASN A 39 -5.54 9.35 -4.69
CA ASN A 39 -6.93 8.88 -4.67
C ASN A 39 -7.08 7.53 -5.38
N GLU A 40 -6.41 7.39 -6.51
CA GLU A 40 -6.38 6.15 -7.29
C GLU A 40 -4.93 5.73 -7.55
N PRO A 41 -4.30 5.01 -6.61
CA PRO A 41 -2.87 4.71 -6.67
C PRO A 41 -2.45 4.00 -7.95
N ILE A 42 -3.23 3.05 -8.44
CA ILE A 42 -2.88 2.28 -9.65
C ILE A 42 -2.92 3.11 -10.93
N ASN A 43 -3.60 4.26 -10.89
CA ASN A 43 -3.69 5.19 -12.02
C ASN A 43 -2.66 6.32 -11.94
N SER A 44 -1.80 6.31 -10.94
CA SER A 44 -0.73 7.31 -10.83
C SER A 44 0.18 7.28 -12.06
N SER A 45 0.56 8.46 -12.54
CA SER A 45 1.44 8.56 -13.70
C SER A 45 2.88 8.18 -13.37
N ARG A 46 3.66 7.90 -14.39
CA ARG A 46 5.08 7.61 -14.23
C ARG A 46 5.81 8.80 -13.56
N GLU A 47 5.46 10.02 -13.94
CA GLU A 47 6.02 11.23 -13.36
C GLU A 47 5.69 11.35 -11.88
N GLU A 48 4.46 11.08 -11.49
CA GLU A 48 4.04 11.09 -10.09
C GLU A 48 4.81 10.05 -9.26
N ARG A 49 4.97 8.85 -9.80
CA ARG A 49 5.71 7.78 -9.15
C ARG A 49 7.19 8.14 -8.98
N GLN A 50 7.80 8.67 -10.02
CA GLN A 50 9.20 9.09 -9.97
C GLN A 50 9.42 10.27 -9.04
N LYS A 51 8.48 11.21 -8.99
CA LYS A 51 8.51 12.34 -8.05
C LYS A 51 8.52 11.85 -6.61
N LEU A 52 7.62 10.95 -6.27
CA LEU A 52 7.55 10.38 -4.92
C LEU A 52 8.83 9.60 -4.58
N LYS A 53 9.30 8.76 -5.48
CA LYS A 53 10.54 7.99 -5.31
C LYS A 53 11.73 8.92 -5.03
N LYS A 54 11.87 9.98 -5.82
CA LYS A 54 12.93 10.97 -5.66
C LYS A 54 12.81 11.71 -4.33
N GLN A 55 11.60 12.07 -3.94
CA GLN A 55 11.31 12.76 -2.68
C GLN A 55 11.75 11.92 -1.49
N ILE A 56 11.41 10.64 -1.47
CA ILE A 56 11.80 9.73 -0.39
C ILE A 56 13.32 9.52 -0.37
N ASN A 57 13.91 9.21 -1.52
CA ASN A 57 15.35 8.97 -1.63
C ASN A 57 16.17 10.21 -1.26
N SER A 58 15.72 11.40 -1.65
CA SER A 58 16.40 12.66 -1.32
C SER A 58 16.36 12.97 0.17
N SER A 59 15.40 12.45 0.90
CA SER A 59 15.33 12.60 2.37
C SER A 59 16.29 11.67 3.11
N GLY A 60 16.94 10.74 2.41
CA GLY A 60 17.82 9.74 3.01
C GLY A 60 17.10 8.54 3.60
N LEU A 61 15.81 8.40 3.32
CA LEU A 61 15.01 7.25 3.75
C LEU A 61 14.89 6.22 2.63
N GLU A 62 14.65 4.96 3.00
CA GLU A 62 14.38 3.87 2.07
C GLU A 62 12.86 3.61 2.03
N PHE A 63 12.30 3.48 0.84
CA PHE A 63 10.92 3.01 0.69
C PHE A 63 10.90 1.49 0.89
N VAL A 64 10.21 1.04 1.93
CA VAL A 64 10.16 -0.37 2.31
C VAL A 64 9.07 -1.11 1.54
N GLY A 65 7.87 -0.57 1.53
CA GLY A 65 6.74 -1.20 0.87
C GLY A 65 5.40 -0.58 1.23
N PHE A 66 4.34 -1.23 0.77
CA PHE A 66 2.97 -0.80 1.01
C PHE A 66 2.28 -1.65 2.08
N HIS A 67 1.35 -1.01 2.79
CA HIS A 67 0.37 -1.67 3.64
C HIS A 67 -1.00 -1.02 3.45
N SER A 68 -2.03 -1.53 4.13
CA SER A 68 -3.40 -1.01 4.01
C SER A 68 -3.86 -0.93 2.54
N LEU A 69 -3.57 -1.99 1.78
CA LEU A 69 -3.66 -2.01 0.32
C LEU A 69 -5.06 -1.69 -0.22
N LEU A 70 -6.11 -2.15 0.48
CA LEU A 70 -7.49 -2.03 0.03
C LEU A 70 -8.33 -1.08 0.92
N PHE A 71 -7.68 -0.27 1.72
CA PHE A 71 -8.34 0.60 2.70
C PHE A 71 -9.43 1.50 2.08
N SER A 72 -9.18 2.05 0.92
CA SER A 72 -10.11 2.93 0.21
C SER A 72 -11.05 2.20 -0.77
N ARG A 73 -10.98 0.87 -0.83
CA ARG A 73 -11.69 0.07 -1.83
C ARG A 73 -12.52 -1.04 -1.18
N PRO A 74 -13.62 -0.67 -0.48
CA PRO A 74 -14.52 -1.68 0.11
C PRO A 74 -15.26 -2.53 -0.92
N ASP A 75 -15.28 -2.10 -2.17
CA ASP A 75 -15.85 -2.84 -3.31
C ASP A 75 -15.03 -4.07 -3.68
N LEU A 76 -13.74 -4.09 -3.36
CA LEU A 76 -12.84 -5.22 -3.67
C LEU A 76 -12.96 -6.29 -2.59
N GLN A 77 -13.45 -7.48 -2.98
CA GLN A 77 -13.73 -8.59 -2.08
C GLN A 77 -13.18 -9.89 -2.66
N LEU A 78 -12.49 -10.69 -1.84
CA LEU A 78 -11.92 -11.96 -2.29
C LEU A 78 -12.92 -13.09 -2.34
N PHE A 79 -13.89 -13.11 -1.42
CA PHE A 79 -14.78 -14.26 -1.20
C PHE A 79 -16.25 -13.98 -1.49
N LYS A 80 -16.57 -12.80 -2.04
CA LYS A 80 -17.95 -12.44 -2.37
C LYS A 80 -18.46 -13.20 -3.59
N ASP A 81 -17.77 -13.05 -4.71
CA ASP A 81 -18.06 -13.69 -6.00
C ASP A 81 -16.82 -13.72 -6.88
N ASP A 82 -16.88 -14.42 -8.01
CA ASP A 82 -15.74 -14.58 -8.92
C ASP A 82 -15.31 -13.26 -9.57
N ASP A 83 -16.26 -12.40 -9.91
CA ASP A 83 -15.99 -11.11 -10.54
C ASP A 83 -15.25 -10.18 -9.58
N SER A 84 -15.74 -10.06 -8.35
CA SER A 84 -15.08 -9.28 -7.29
C SER A 84 -13.68 -9.80 -6.98
N ARG A 85 -13.51 -11.13 -6.96
CA ARG A 85 -12.20 -11.74 -6.73
C ARG A 85 -11.21 -11.38 -7.83
N LYS A 86 -11.61 -11.48 -9.08
CA LYS A 86 -10.77 -11.12 -10.23
C LYS A 86 -10.34 -9.66 -10.17
N LYS A 87 -11.27 -8.76 -9.90
CA LYS A 87 -10.99 -7.32 -9.76
C LYS A 87 -10.02 -7.06 -8.62
N THR A 88 -10.19 -7.74 -7.50
CA THR A 88 -9.31 -7.59 -6.34
C THR A 88 -7.90 -8.06 -6.65
N ILE A 89 -7.75 -9.21 -7.30
CA ILE A 89 -6.45 -9.74 -7.70
C ILE A 89 -5.78 -8.79 -8.70
N GLU A 90 -6.50 -8.32 -9.69
CA GLU A 90 -5.97 -7.37 -10.67
C GLU A 90 -5.49 -6.08 -10.02
N TYR A 91 -6.25 -5.54 -9.09
CA TYR A 91 -5.87 -4.35 -8.33
C TYR A 91 -4.58 -4.57 -7.53
N ILE A 92 -4.46 -5.72 -6.85
CA ILE A 92 -3.26 -6.07 -6.09
C ILE A 92 -2.04 -6.21 -7.02
N LEU A 93 -2.21 -6.84 -8.18
CA LEU A 93 -1.12 -6.95 -9.17
C LEU A 93 -0.64 -5.56 -9.62
N ASN A 94 -1.54 -4.63 -9.85
CA ASN A 94 -1.19 -3.26 -10.18
C ASN A 94 -0.47 -2.54 -9.02
N LEU A 95 -0.84 -2.83 -7.77
CA LEU A 95 -0.12 -2.31 -6.60
C LEU A 95 1.29 -2.90 -6.50
N ILE A 96 1.47 -4.15 -6.89
CA ILE A 96 2.80 -4.78 -6.94
C ILE A 96 3.70 -4.03 -7.93
N ASP A 97 3.18 -3.73 -9.12
CA ASP A 97 3.92 -2.96 -10.12
C ASP A 97 4.27 -1.55 -9.62
N LEU A 98 3.32 -0.89 -8.99
CA LEU A 98 3.54 0.42 -8.39
C LEU A 98 4.63 0.36 -7.30
N CYS A 99 4.56 -0.63 -6.44
CA CYS A 99 5.55 -0.84 -5.39
C CYS A 99 6.96 -1.04 -5.98
N ALA A 100 7.06 -1.85 -7.01
CA ALA A 100 8.32 -2.10 -7.72
C ALA A 100 8.88 -0.82 -8.36
N ASP A 101 8.03 -0.01 -8.98
CA ASP A 101 8.42 1.29 -9.56
C ASP A 101 9.03 2.23 -8.52
N LEU A 102 8.56 2.16 -7.28
CA LEU A 102 9.08 2.96 -6.17
C LEU A 102 10.30 2.33 -5.49
N GLY A 103 10.68 1.12 -5.86
CA GLY A 103 11.80 0.40 -5.27
C GLY A 103 11.45 -0.36 -3.99
N GLY A 104 10.17 -0.53 -3.68
CA GLY A 104 9.71 -1.30 -2.53
C GLY A 104 9.85 -2.80 -2.74
N LYS A 105 9.90 -3.54 -1.64
CA LYS A 105 10.16 -4.99 -1.66
C LYS A 105 9.04 -5.82 -1.03
N GLN A 106 8.04 -5.18 -0.42
CA GLN A 106 7.00 -5.93 0.27
C GLN A 106 5.66 -5.20 0.24
N LEU A 107 4.60 -6.00 0.23
CA LEU A 107 3.22 -5.54 0.38
C LEU A 107 2.60 -6.34 1.53
N ILE A 108 1.96 -5.64 2.46
CA ILE A 108 1.30 -6.27 3.60
C ILE A 108 -0.21 -6.23 3.35
N PHE A 109 -0.79 -7.40 3.17
CA PHE A 109 -2.21 -7.58 2.93
C PHE A 109 -2.96 -7.91 4.23
N GLY A 110 -3.32 -6.88 4.97
CA GLY A 110 -4.15 -7.02 6.18
C GLY A 110 -5.65 -7.05 5.89
N SER A 111 -6.18 -5.97 5.43
CA SER A 111 -7.53 -5.72 4.86
C SER A 111 -8.64 -6.70 5.29
N PRO A 112 -8.99 -6.80 6.58
CA PRO A 112 -9.95 -7.82 7.06
C PRO A 112 -11.33 -7.70 6.42
N ASN A 113 -11.81 -6.47 6.17
CA ASN A 113 -13.12 -6.23 5.55
C ASN A 113 -13.18 -6.74 4.11
N ASN A 114 -12.05 -6.75 3.40
CA ASN A 114 -11.96 -7.23 2.01
C ASN A 114 -11.78 -8.75 1.93
N ARG A 115 -11.55 -9.40 3.07
CA ARG A 115 -11.41 -10.85 3.21
C ARG A 115 -12.58 -11.49 3.96
N SER A 116 -13.71 -10.77 4.07
CA SER A 116 -14.92 -11.29 4.68
C SER A 116 -15.37 -12.57 3.98
N LEU A 117 -15.80 -13.55 4.74
CA LEU A 117 -16.30 -14.82 4.22
C LEU A 117 -17.70 -14.70 3.60
N HIS A 118 -18.40 -13.59 3.83
CA HIS A 118 -19.77 -13.35 3.31
C HIS A 118 -20.74 -14.49 3.64
N GLY A 119 -20.63 -15.05 4.87
CA GLY A 119 -21.46 -16.17 5.31
C GLY A 119 -21.07 -17.53 4.72
N LYS A 120 -19.99 -17.59 3.93
CA LYS A 120 -19.47 -18.85 3.41
C LYS A 120 -18.69 -19.63 4.44
N ASP A 121 -18.61 -20.95 4.23
CA ASP A 121 -17.79 -21.85 4.99
C ASP A 121 -16.30 -21.51 4.79
N TYR A 122 -15.53 -21.60 5.86
CA TYR A 122 -14.09 -21.35 5.86
C TYR A 122 -13.34 -22.23 4.84
N GLU A 123 -13.69 -23.52 4.77
CA GLU A 123 -13.05 -24.44 3.82
C GLU A 123 -13.32 -24.09 2.37
N GLN A 124 -14.55 -23.64 2.07
CA GLN A 124 -14.89 -23.16 0.72
C GLN A 124 -14.02 -21.95 0.34
N CYS A 125 -13.81 -21.03 1.28
CA CYS A 125 -12.97 -19.85 1.05
C CYS A 125 -11.49 -20.22 0.89
N LEU A 126 -10.99 -21.21 1.59
CA LEU A 126 -9.63 -21.72 1.42
C LEU A 126 -9.37 -22.25 0.01
N LYS A 127 -10.35 -22.93 -0.58
CA LYS A 127 -10.24 -23.43 -1.96
C LYS A 127 -10.21 -22.32 -3.00
N GLN A 128 -10.76 -21.14 -2.67
CA GLN A 128 -10.80 -19.97 -3.56
C GLN A 128 -9.57 -19.07 -3.43
N SER A 129 -8.85 -19.18 -2.36
CA SER A 129 -7.65 -18.36 -2.11
C SER A 129 -6.32 -18.95 -2.74
#